data_276516fde78cbff18ac8b73df2e03b07
#
_entry.id   276516fde78cbff18ac8b73df2e03b07
#
_cell.length_a   1.000
_cell.length_b   1.000
_cell.length_c   1.000
_cell.angle_alpha   90.00
_cell.angle_beta   90.00
_cell.angle_gamma   90.00
#
_symmetry.space_group_name_H-M   'P 1'
#
loop_
_entity.id
_entity.type
_entity.pdbx_description
1 polymer ?
#
loop_
_entity_poly.entity_id
_entity_poly.type
_entity_poly.pdbx_seq_one_letter_code
_entity_poly.pdbx_strand_id
1 'polypeptide(L)'
;MANSGKGYEELVRDIQRSLINAGNVPSLKNINIEKNKKIKDRSGIDREFDIYWEFEIGGHTYRSVIECKDYSSRVSIEKIDAFISKTNDIPGLNLIYATRTGYQSGAKIKAEQHNIQLLVIRDQQEQDWTDEDGTPYLKTINFNIPFQIPPKIFSFELNIDQEWLKSQ
;
A
#
# COMPACT_ATOMS: atom_id res chain seq x y z
N MET A 1 -12.37 22.63 -6.44
CA MET A 1 -11.27 21.79 -6.00
C MET A 1 -11.69 20.87 -4.85
N ALA A 2 -12.60 19.95 -5.10
CA ALA A 2 -13.12 19.05 -4.07
C ALA A 2 -13.25 17.64 -4.65
N ASN A 3 -12.11 16.93 -4.78
CA ASN A 3 -12.11 15.49 -5.05
C ASN A 3 -10.74 14.82 -4.85
N SER A 4 -9.84 15.39 -4.05
CA SER A 4 -8.51 14.80 -3.82
C SER A 4 -8.60 13.46 -3.08
N GLY A 5 -9.50 13.34 -2.09
CA GLY A 5 -9.64 12.12 -1.30
C GLY A 5 -10.11 10.91 -2.11
N LYS A 6 -11.16 11.08 -2.94
CA LYS A 6 -11.69 9.97 -3.77
C LYS A 6 -10.68 9.47 -4.82
N GLY A 7 -9.94 10.39 -5.43
CA GLY A 7 -8.89 10.03 -6.39
C GLY A 7 -7.74 9.28 -5.71
N TYR A 8 -7.39 9.66 -4.48
CA TYR A 8 -6.36 8.98 -3.71
C TYR A 8 -6.79 7.55 -3.31
N GLU A 9 -8.03 7.37 -2.85
CA GLU A 9 -8.57 6.04 -2.55
C GLU A 9 -8.56 5.13 -3.78
N GLU A 10 -8.85 5.67 -4.98
CA GLU A 10 -8.78 4.90 -6.24
C GLU A 10 -7.36 4.47 -6.56
N LEU A 11 -6.38 5.36 -6.43
CA LEU A 11 -4.97 5.06 -6.61
C LEU A 11 -4.51 3.93 -5.65
N VAL A 12 -4.82 4.05 -4.36
CA VAL A 12 -4.48 3.03 -3.35
C VAL A 12 -5.13 1.69 -3.68
N ARG A 13 -6.41 1.69 -4.06
CA ARG A 13 -7.13 0.48 -4.47
C ARG A 13 -6.48 -0.21 -5.66
N ASP A 14 -6.11 0.55 -6.69
CA ASP A 14 -5.57 0.00 -7.93
C ASP A 14 -4.15 -0.54 -7.74
N ILE A 15 -3.34 0.12 -6.92
CA ILE A 15 -2.04 -0.39 -6.49
C ILE A 15 -2.21 -1.69 -5.69
N GLN A 16 -3.13 -1.71 -4.72
CA GLN A 16 -3.37 -2.90 -3.92
C GLN A 16 -3.85 -4.07 -4.77
N ARG A 17 -4.74 -3.82 -5.73
CA ARG A 17 -5.19 -4.84 -6.69
C ARG A 17 -4.03 -5.38 -7.52
N SER A 18 -3.14 -4.51 -7.98
CA SER A 18 -1.96 -4.90 -8.76
C SER A 18 -1.02 -5.77 -7.94
N LEU A 19 -0.77 -5.42 -6.67
CA LEU A 19 0.07 -6.21 -5.77
C LEU A 19 -0.53 -7.60 -5.47
N ILE A 20 -1.83 -7.67 -5.22
CA ILE A 20 -2.53 -8.95 -5.00
C ILE A 20 -2.44 -9.84 -6.26
N ASN A 21 -2.66 -9.27 -7.43
CA ASN A 21 -2.62 -10.01 -8.70
C ASN A 21 -1.19 -10.44 -9.10
N ALA A 22 -0.17 -9.68 -8.70
CA ALA A 22 1.23 -10.02 -8.93
C ALA A 22 1.72 -11.15 -8.02
N GLY A 23 1.04 -11.42 -6.92
CA GLY A 23 1.34 -12.53 -6.01
C GLY A 23 1.20 -13.89 -6.70
N ASN A 24 2.13 -14.81 -6.41
CA ASN A 24 2.14 -16.15 -6.99
C ASN A 24 1.17 -17.13 -6.30
N VAL A 25 0.20 -16.63 -5.54
CA VAL A 25 -0.82 -17.46 -4.87
C VAL A 25 -2.08 -17.49 -5.75
N PRO A 26 -2.32 -18.58 -6.49
CA PRO A 26 -3.44 -18.65 -7.45
C PRO A 26 -4.82 -18.40 -6.82
N SER A 27 -5.00 -18.76 -5.55
CA SER A 27 -6.22 -18.56 -4.79
C SER A 27 -6.51 -17.10 -4.44
N LEU A 28 -5.51 -16.22 -4.56
CA LEU A 28 -5.66 -14.79 -4.29
C LEU A 28 -5.90 -13.95 -5.56
N LYS A 29 -5.88 -14.56 -6.74
CA LYS A 29 -6.16 -13.86 -8.00
C LYS A 29 -7.65 -13.50 -8.08
N ASN A 30 -7.95 -12.29 -8.53
CA ASN A 30 -9.31 -11.77 -8.70
C ASN A 30 -10.10 -11.57 -7.39
N ILE A 31 -9.41 -11.30 -6.29
CA ILE A 31 -10.08 -10.88 -5.04
C ILE A 31 -10.92 -9.63 -5.32
N ASN A 32 -12.16 -9.66 -4.85
CA ASN A 32 -13.02 -8.49 -4.92
C ASN A 32 -12.58 -7.43 -3.91
N ILE A 33 -12.11 -6.29 -4.39
CA ILE A 33 -11.72 -5.16 -3.54
C ILE A 33 -12.89 -4.16 -3.55
N GLU A 34 -13.52 -4.01 -2.40
CA GLU A 34 -14.65 -3.11 -2.19
C GLU A 34 -14.18 -1.75 -1.66
N LYS A 35 -14.88 -0.68 -2.07
CA LYS A 35 -14.72 0.68 -1.54
C LYS A 35 -15.86 1.02 -0.60
N ASN A 36 -15.58 1.88 0.40
CA ASN A 36 -16.58 2.40 1.35
C ASN A 36 -17.38 1.27 2.03
N LYS A 37 -16.66 0.22 2.41
CA LYS A 37 -17.26 -0.94 3.07
C LYS A 37 -17.69 -0.61 4.49
N LYS A 38 -18.95 -0.87 4.80
CA LYS A 38 -19.48 -0.78 6.17
C LYS A 38 -19.41 -2.14 6.84
N ILE A 39 -18.79 -2.15 8.01
CA ILE A 39 -18.67 -3.35 8.86
C ILE A 39 -19.26 -2.99 10.23
N LYS A 40 -20.15 -3.81 10.75
CA LYS A 40 -20.71 -3.62 12.08
C LYS A 40 -19.68 -3.99 13.15
N ASP A 41 -19.47 -3.08 14.09
CA ASP A 41 -18.73 -3.38 15.30
C ASP A 41 -19.60 -4.21 16.30
N ARG A 42 -19.00 -4.61 17.42
CA ARG A 42 -19.71 -5.40 18.46
C ARG A 42 -20.92 -4.67 19.05
N SER A 43 -20.96 -3.36 18.97
CA SER A 43 -22.08 -2.53 19.44
C SER A 43 -23.18 -2.38 18.38
N GLY A 44 -23.00 -2.94 17.19
CA GLY A 44 -23.94 -2.85 16.07
C GLY A 44 -23.80 -1.55 15.27
N ILE A 45 -22.76 -0.73 15.52
CA ILE A 45 -22.51 0.52 14.81
C ILE A 45 -21.77 0.21 13.50
N ASP A 46 -22.23 0.81 12.41
CA ASP A 46 -21.55 0.69 11.11
C ASP A 46 -20.29 1.54 11.11
N ARG A 47 -19.14 0.88 10.88
CA ARG A 47 -17.83 1.51 10.67
C ARG A 47 -17.47 1.42 9.20
N GLU A 48 -17.32 2.54 8.53
CA GLU A 48 -16.99 2.61 7.11
C GLU A 48 -15.47 2.63 6.93
N PHE A 49 -14.98 1.80 6.01
CA PHE A 49 -13.57 1.70 5.62
C PHE A 49 -13.43 2.05 4.15
N ASP A 50 -12.39 2.80 3.81
CA ASP A 50 -12.18 3.32 2.46
C ASP A 50 -11.96 2.17 1.46
N ILE A 51 -11.19 1.13 1.86
CA ILE A 51 -10.95 -0.06 1.05
C ILE A 51 -11.04 -1.31 1.93
N TYR A 52 -11.64 -2.37 1.37
CA TYR A 52 -11.80 -3.66 2.02
C TYR A 52 -11.60 -4.80 1.03
N TRP A 53 -10.98 -5.89 1.48
CA TRP A 53 -11.01 -7.18 0.77
C TRP A 53 -10.91 -8.34 1.74
N GLU A 54 -11.34 -9.50 1.27
CA GLU A 54 -11.19 -10.75 2.01
C GLU A 54 -10.85 -11.91 1.07
N PHE A 55 -10.25 -12.94 1.63
CA PHE A 55 -9.97 -14.20 0.97
C PHE A 55 -9.98 -15.35 1.98
N GLU A 56 -10.10 -16.58 1.47
CA GLU A 56 -10.07 -17.79 2.29
C GLU A 56 -8.83 -18.63 1.97
N ILE A 57 -8.17 -19.12 3.01
CA ILE A 57 -7.13 -20.14 2.92
C ILE A 57 -7.33 -21.16 4.04
N GLY A 58 -7.38 -22.45 3.68
CA GLY A 58 -7.49 -23.54 4.66
C GLY A 58 -8.74 -23.48 5.52
N GLY A 59 -9.84 -22.93 5.00
CA GLY A 59 -11.09 -22.75 5.74
C GLY A 59 -11.10 -21.54 6.69
N HIS A 60 -10.08 -20.69 6.63
CA HIS A 60 -10.00 -19.46 7.41
C HIS A 60 -10.19 -18.24 6.52
N THR A 61 -11.06 -17.30 6.95
CA THR A 61 -11.28 -16.02 6.26
C THR A 61 -10.33 -14.98 6.80
N TYR A 62 -9.56 -14.37 5.89
CA TYR A 62 -8.65 -13.26 6.15
C TYR A 62 -9.26 -11.97 5.61
N ARG A 63 -9.50 -11.01 6.49
CA ARG A 63 -10.11 -9.73 6.16
C ARG A 63 -9.11 -8.60 6.33
N SER A 64 -9.05 -7.69 5.36
CA SER A 64 -8.14 -6.55 5.40
C SER A 64 -8.90 -5.25 5.11
N VAL A 65 -8.52 -4.20 5.81
CA VAL A 65 -9.06 -2.85 5.63
C VAL A 65 -7.93 -1.85 5.45
N ILE A 66 -8.14 -0.86 4.56
CA ILE A 66 -7.25 0.29 4.45
C ILE A 66 -8.05 1.56 4.79
N GLU A 67 -7.47 2.37 5.65
CA GLU A 67 -7.85 3.77 5.83
C GLU A 67 -6.93 4.63 4.99
N CYS A 68 -7.49 5.44 4.09
CA CYS A 68 -6.76 6.29 3.16
C CYS A 68 -6.85 7.75 3.58
N LYS A 69 -5.71 8.43 3.69
CA LYS A 69 -5.68 9.86 4.05
C LYS A 69 -4.74 10.65 3.13
N ASP A 70 -5.33 11.51 2.32
CA ASP A 70 -4.62 12.43 1.43
C ASP A 70 -4.39 13.78 2.15
N TYR A 71 -3.54 13.74 3.19
CA TYR A 71 -3.19 14.93 3.95
C TYR A 71 -2.00 15.67 3.32
N SER A 72 -1.93 16.99 3.56
CA SER A 72 -0.77 17.82 3.19
C SER A 72 0.39 17.74 4.19
N SER A 73 0.17 17.14 5.36
CA SER A 73 1.17 16.97 6.42
C SER A 73 1.26 15.52 6.86
N ARG A 74 2.37 15.16 7.51
CA ARG A 74 2.59 13.81 8.05
C ARG A 74 1.52 13.43 9.06
N VAL A 75 1.06 12.19 8.99
CA VAL A 75 0.06 11.63 9.91
C VAL A 75 0.59 11.64 11.34
N SER A 76 -0.18 12.20 12.25
CA SER A 76 0.14 12.28 13.67
C SER A 76 -0.36 11.05 14.44
N ILE A 77 0.10 10.89 15.69
CA ILE A 77 -0.29 9.78 16.57
C ILE A 77 -1.80 9.76 16.81
N GLU A 78 -2.46 10.91 16.94
CA GLU A 78 -3.91 11.01 17.20
C GLU A 78 -4.74 10.40 16.06
N LYS A 79 -4.23 10.46 14.83
CA LYS A 79 -4.89 9.86 13.67
C LYS A 79 -4.83 8.33 13.72
N ILE A 80 -3.70 7.80 14.18
CA ILE A 80 -3.55 6.36 14.40
C ILE A 80 -4.42 5.91 15.57
N ASP A 81 -4.46 6.66 16.67
CA ASP A 81 -5.34 6.38 17.81
C ASP A 81 -6.82 6.37 17.41
N ALA A 82 -7.25 7.30 16.57
CA ALA A 82 -8.60 7.32 16.03
C ALA A 82 -8.91 6.07 15.18
N PHE A 83 -7.95 5.60 14.37
CA PHE A 83 -8.09 4.39 13.58
C PHE A 83 -8.14 3.13 14.45
N ILE A 84 -7.30 3.03 15.49
CA ILE A 84 -7.35 1.98 16.50
C ILE A 84 -8.73 1.93 17.15
N SER A 85 -9.21 3.08 17.62
CA SER A 85 -10.55 3.17 18.25
C SER A 85 -11.68 2.74 17.31
N LYS A 86 -11.56 3.07 16.01
CA LYS A 86 -12.52 2.66 14.98
C LYS A 86 -12.57 1.15 14.78
N THR A 87 -11.42 0.47 14.93
CA THR A 87 -11.25 -0.97 14.61
C THR A 87 -11.29 -1.89 15.83
N ASN A 88 -11.12 -1.34 17.03
CA ASN A 88 -10.97 -2.11 18.28
C ASN A 88 -12.09 -3.15 18.53
N ASP A 89 -13.31 -2.79 18.15
CA ASP A 89 -14.49 -3.64 18.36
C ASP A 89 -14.85 -4.51 17.13
N ILE A 90 -13.94 -4.62 16.16
CA ILE A 90 -14.10 -5.49 14.98
C ILE A 90 -12.94 -6.50 14.95
N PRO A 91 -13.12 -7.72 15.46
CA PRO A 91 -12.04 -8.70 15.54
C PRO A 91 -11.64 -9.25 14.16
N GLY A 92 -10.38 -9.66 14.04
CA GLY A 92 -9.88 -10.39 12.88
C GLY A 92 -9.72 -9.55 11.63
N LEU A 93 -9.43 -8.24 11.77
CA LEU A 93 -9.05 -7.37 10.68
C LEU A 93 -7.54 -7.21 10.60
N ASN A 94 -6.97 -7.33 9.40
CA ASN A 94 -5.65 -6.82 9.10
C ASN A 94 -5.78 -5.32 8.82
N LEU A 95 -5.05 -4.52 9.58
CA LEU A 95 -5.18 -3.07 9.59
C LEU A 95 -4.08 -2.43 8.76
N ILE A 96 -4.48 -1.60 7.80
CA ILE A 96 -3.56 -0.88 6.94
C ILE A 96 -3.95 0.60 6.93
N TYR A 97 -2.97 1.47 7.05
CA TYR A 97 -3.18 2.91 6.96
C TYR A 97 -2.32 3.47 5.82
N ALA A 98 -2.92 4.15 4.87
CA ALA A 98 -2.26 4.68 3.67
C ALA A 98 -2.31 6.20 3.65
N THR A 99 -1.17 6.83 3.36
CA THR A 99 -1.06 8.29 3.21
C THR A 99 -0.08 8.66 2.11
N ARG A 100 -0.17 9.88 1.61
CA ARG A 100 0.75 10.46 0.63
C ARG A 100 2.00 11.07 1.28
N THR A 101 1.88 11.58 2.49
CA THR A 101 2.90 12.46 3.12
C THR A 101 3.80 11.79 4.15
N GLY A 102 3.51 10.52 4.50
CA GLY A 102 4.25 9.78 5.52
C GLY A 102 3.74 10.04 6.94
N TYR A 103 4.52 9.63 7.94
CA TYR A 103 4.10 9.51 9.34
C TYR A 103 5.09 10.20 10.27
N GLN A 104 4.61 10.78 11.35
CA GLN A 104 5.45 11.23 12.46
C GLN A 104 5.98 10.02 13.25
N SER A 105 7.08 10.20 13.98
CA SER A 105 7.72 9.11 14.75
C SER A 105 6.76 8.46 15.76
N GLY A 106 5.99 9.25 16.49
CA GLY A 106 4.98 8.74 17.42
C GLY A 106 3.90 7.89 16.75
N ALA A 107 3.47 8.29 15.55
CA ALA A 107 2.49 7.54 14.77
C ALA A 107 3.05 6.18 14.33
N LYS A 108 4.32 6.10 13.93
CA LYS A 108 5.00 4.85 13.54
C LYS A 108 5.07 3.87 14.72
N ILE A 109 5.54 4.35 15.88
CA ILE A 109 5.64 3.55 17.11
C ILE A 109 4.26 3.01 17.51
N LYS A 110 3.23 3.87 17.49
CA LYS A 110 1.88 3.47 17.86
C LYS A 110 1.29 2.43 16.89
N ALA A 111 1.50 2.61 15.59
CA ALA A 111 1.07 1.66 14.58
C ALA A 111 1.73 0.29 14.73
N GLU A 112 3.03 0.25 15.00
CA GLU A 112 3.78 -0.98 15.27
C GLU A 112 3.22 -1.73 16.48
N GLN A 113 2.95 -1.04 17.59
CA GLN A 113 2.37 -1.62 18.80
C GLN A 113 1.00 -2.28 18.56
N HIS A 114 0.25 -1.81 17.56
CA HIS A 114 -1.08 -2.31 17.22
C HIS A 114 -1.12 -3.13 15.93
N ASN A 115 0.04 -3.55 15.39
CA ASN A 115 0.16 -4.31 14.15
C ASN A 115 -0.56 -3.65 12.96
N ILE A 116 -0.51 -2.31 12.87
CA ILE A 116 -1.03 -1.54 11.75
C ILE A 116 0.09 -1.39 10.71
N GLN A 117 -0.15 -1.90 9.52
CA GLN A 117 0.76 -1.70 8.39
C GLN A 117 0.62 -0.26 7.87
N LEU A 118 1.74 0.43 7.76
CA LEU A 118 1.79 1.80 7.24
C LEU A 118 2.27 1.79 5.79
N LEU A 119 1.51 2.46 4.91
CA LEU A 119 1.86 2.62 3.50
C LEU A 119 2.03 4.10 3.16
N VAL A 120 3.06 4.43 2.40
CA VAL A 120 3.19 5.73 1.74
C VAL A 120 3.00 5.50 0.24
N ILE A 121 1.90 6.00 -0.31
CA ILE A 121 1.53 5.83 -1.71
C ILE A 121 1.43 7.21 -2.34
N ARG A 122 2.34 7.53 -3.24
CA ARG A 122 2.43 8.82 -3.93
C ARG A 122 3.27 8.68 -5.19
N ASP A 123 3.26 9.71 -6.02
CA ASP A 123 4.21 9.81 -7.10
C ASP A 123 5.63 9.87 -6.53
N GLN A 124 6.55 9.28 -7.24
CA GLN A 124 7.93 9.17 -6.85
C GLN A 124 8.59 10.54 -6.71
N GLN A 125 9.42 10.69 -5.71
CA GLN A 125 10.21 11.87 -5.44
C GLN A 125 11.70 11.50 -5.43
N GLU A 126 12.56 12.47 -5.71
CA GLU A 126 14.01 12.29 -5.76
C GLU A 126 14.56 11.66 -4.47
N GLN A 127 14.08 12.11 -3.32
CA GLN A 127 14.45 11.56 -2.00
C GLN A 127 13.99 10.13 -1.73
N ASP A 128 13.13 9.56 -2.55
CA ASP A 128 12.71 8.17 -2.38
C ASP A 128 13.79 7.16 -2.82
N TRP A 129 14.83 7.65 -3.49
CA TRP A 129 15.97 6.88 -3.96
C TRP A 129 17.22 6.97 -3.09
N THR A 130 17.22 7.84 -2.09
CA THR A 130 18.37 8.12 -1.26
C THR A 130 18.04 7.94 0.20
N ASP A 131 19.05 7.56 1.01
CA ASP A 131 18.98 7.63 2.46
C ASP A 131 19.06 9.09 2.98
N GLU A 132 19.09 9.25 4.31
CA GLU A 132 19.17 10.57 4.95
C GLU A 132 20.45 11.33 4.62
N ASP A 133 21.53 10.60 4.24
CA ASP A 133 22.83 11.14 3.85
C ASP A 133 22.95 11.40 2.34
N GLY A 134 21.87 11.16 1.59
CA GLY A 134 21.84 11.32 0.14
C GLY A 134 22.48 10.15 -0.64
N THR A 135 22.76 9.03 0.03
CA THR A 135 23.29 7.83 -0.63
C THR A 135 22.14 7.06 -1.31
N PRO A 136 22.25 6.73 -2.60
CA PRO A 136 21.20 5.97 -3.28
C PRO A 136 21.00 4.57 -2.69
N TYR A 137 19.74 4.18 -2.44
CA TYR A 137 19.39 2.83 -2.00
C TYR A 137 19.70 1.75 -3.04
N LEU A 138 19.63 2.11 -4.32
CA LEU A 138 19.89 1.21 -5.44
C LEU A 138 21.05 1.75 -6.26
N LYS A 139 22.10 0.95 -6.41
CA LYS A 139 23.26 1.27 -7.26
C LYS A 139 23.04 0.86 -8.72
N THR A 140 22.24 -0.19 -8.94
CA THR A 140 21.99 -0.75 -10.27
C THR A 140 20.60 -1.37 -10.30
N ILE A 141 19.86 -1.14 -11.38
CA ILE A 141 18.56 -1.80 -11.63
C ILE A 141 18.74 -2.66 -12.88
N ASN A 142 18.54 -3.97 -12.74
CA ASN A 142 18.57 -4.90 -13.88
C ASN A 142 17.13 -5.22 -14.29
N PHE A 143 16.80 -4.93 -15.56
CA PHE A 143 15.54 -5.31 -16.16
C PHE A 143 15.75 -6.48 -17.11
N ASN A 144 15.10 -7.61 -16.84
CA ASN A 144 15.01 -8.73 -17.77
C ASN A 144 13.66 -8.67 -18.47
N ILE A 145 13.66 -8.28 -19.75
CA ILE A 145 12.45 -8.22 -20.56
C ILE A 145 12.48 -9.39 -21.54
N PRO A 146 11.70 -10.46 -21.29
CA PRO A 146 11.61 -11.58 -22.24
C PRO A 146 10.75 -11.17 -23.43
N PHE A 147 11.30 -11.31 -24.64
CA PHE A 147 10.55 -11.21 -25.90
C PHE A 147 10.35 -12.59 -26.49
N GLN A 148 9.12 -12.92 -26.78
CA GLN A 148 8.79 -14.13 -27.48
C GLN A 148 8.48 -13.80 -28.95
N ILE A 149 9.42 -14.09 -29.83
CA ILE A 149 9.22 -14.03 -31.27
C ILE A 149 9.22 -15.49 -31.77
N PRO A 150 8.14 -16.01 -32.34
CA PRO A 150 8.16 -17.36 -32.86
C PRO A 150 9.23 -17.51 -33.99
N PRO A 151 10.02 -18.56 -33.98
CA PRO A 151 10.08 -19.72 -33.05
C PRO A 151 11.13 -19.57 -31.93
N LYS A 152 11.69 -18.38 -31.67
CA LYS A 152 12.79 -18.19 -30.73
C LYS A 152 12.39 -17.21 -29.63
N ILE A 153 12.85 -17.47 -28.41
CA ILE A 153 12.78 -16.55 -27.28
C ILE A 153 14.09 -15.77 -27.23
N PHE A 154 13.98 -14.44 -27.19
CA PHE A 154 15.12 -13.56 -26.96
C PHE A 154 14.91 -12.86 -25.62
N SER A 155 15.96 -12.73 -24.85
CA SER A 155 16.01 -11.86 -23.68
C SER A 155 17.11 -10.84 -23.87
N PHE A 156 16.91 -9.62 -23.44
CA PHE A 156 17.97 -8.66 -23.28
C PHE A 156 17.96 -8.11 -21.86
N GLU A 157 19.13 -7.79 -21.39
CA GLU A 157 19.34 -7.22 -20.08
C GLU A 157 19.71 -5.74 -20.26
N LEU A 158 18.92 -4.85 -19.63
CA LEU A 158 19.22 -3.43 -19.61
C LEU A 158 19.89 -3.12 -18.27
N ASN A 159 21.15 -2.74 -18.31
CA ASN A 159 21.91 -2.32 -17.13
C ASN A 159 21.99 -0.79 -17.13
N ILE A 160 21.37 -0.15 -16.16
CA ILE A 160 21.39 1.31 -16.02
C ILE A 160 22.40 1.66 -14.93
N ASP A 161 23.52 2.26 -15.34
CA ASP A 161 24.52 2.73 -14.41
C ASP A 161 24.08 4.08 -13.80
N GLN A 162 24.23 4.20 -12.50
CA GLN A 162 23.91 5.43 -11.77
C GLN A 162 24.77 6.63 -12.16
N GLU A 163 25.99 6.40 -12.60
CA GLU A 163 26.84 7.51 -13.08
C GLU A 163 26.23 8.17 -14.32
N TRP A 164 25.61 7.38 -15.19
CA TRP A 164 24.88 7.91 -16.35
C TRP A 164 23.66 8.75 -15.93
N LEU A 165 22.90 8.33 -14.92
CA LEU A 165 21.74 9.07 -14.41
C LEU A 165 22.13 10.41 -13.75
N LYS A 166 23.32 10.50 -13.18
CA LYS A 166 23.84 11.76 -12.58
C LYS A 166 24.41 12.73 -13.60
N SER A 167 24.65 12.28 -14.82
CA SER A 167 25.22 13.08 -15.90
C SER A 167 24.18 13.77 -16.79
N GLN A 168 22.89 13.54 -16.55
CA GLN A 168 21.77 14.18 -17.25
C GLN A 168 21.19 15.31 -16.41
#